data_1a1bcbb2083cd2a77f2e5689e34ebf19
#
_entry.id   1a1bcbb2083cd2a77f2e5689e34ebf19
#
_cell.length_a   1.000
_cell.length_b   1.000
_cell.length_c   1.000
_cell.angle_alpha   90.00
_cell.angle_beta   90.00
_cell.angle_gamma   90.00
#
_symmetry.space_group_name_H-M   'P 1'
#
loop_
_entity.id
_entity.type
_entity.pdbx_description
1 polymer ?
#
loop_
_entity_poly.entity_id
_entity_poly.type
_entity_poly.pdbx_seq_one_letter_code
_entity_poly.pdbx_strand_id
1 'polypeptide(L)'
;RFCEKVKNHKPDITLVWTLHDHWSVTGRCAFTDGCEGWKTGCQKCPTLNNYPPVKIDRAHQLVAGKRQLFREMLALGCQFISPSQHVADAFNSLYGPGRCRIINNGIDMATEAILADLPPVRETQGKPKIAVVAHDLRYDGKTNQQLVREMMALGDKIELHTFGKFSPFTAGNVVNHGFETDKRKLMSALNQMDALVFSSRVDNYPLILCEALSIGVPVIATHSDAAREVLQKSGGKTVSEEEVLQLVQLSKPEIAQAIFGTTLAGFSQRSRAAYSGQQMLEEYVNFYQNL
;
A
#
# COMPACT_ATOMS: atom_id res chain seq x y z
N ARG A 1 -30.80 -5.02 -3.11
CA ARG A 1 -31.74 -5.83 -2.29
C ARG A 1 -31.36 -5.86 -0.79
N PHE A 2 -30.07 -6.09 -0.40
CA PHE A 2 -29.67 -6.09 1.02
C PHE A 2 -29.87 -4.69 1.63
N CYS A 3 -29.28 -3.66 1.05
CA CYS A 3 -29.38 -2.28 1.53
C CYS A 3 -30.84 -1.79 1.58
N GLU A 4 -31.65 -2.10 0.57
CA GLU A 4 -33.10 -1.83 0.59
C GLU A 4 -33.81 -2.50 1.77
N LYS A 5 -33.56 -3.79 1.97
CA LYS A 5 -34.16 -4.53 3.11
C LYS A 5 -33.78 -3.93 4.44
N VAL A 6 -32.51 -3.55 4.63
CA VAL A 6 -32.05 -2.91 5.86
C VAL A 6 -32.74 -1.56 6.06
N LYS A 7 -32.77 -0.71 5.01
CA LYS A 7 -33.45 0.60 5.07
C LYS A 7 -34.95 0.49 5.29
N ASN A 8 -35.61 -0.52 4.73
CA ASN A 8 -37.04 -0.76 4.95
C ASN A 8 -37.34 -1.18 6.39
N HIS A 9 -36.41 -1.90 7.05
CA HIS A 9 -36.58 -2.32 8.44
C HIS A 9 -36.14 -1.25 9.44
N LYS A 10 -35.13 -0.46 9.10
CA LYS A 10 -34.53 0.61 9.92
C LYS A 10 -34.22 1.81 9.03
N PRO A 11 -35.20 2.67 8.77
CA PRO A 11 -35.03 3.81 7.84
C PRO A 11 -33.92 4.77 8.25
N ASP A 12 -33.72 4.94 9.56
CA ASP A 12 -32.74 5.88 10.12
C ASP A 12 -31.30 5.35 10.16
N ILE A 13 -31.08 4.06 9.80
CA ILE A 13 -29.73 3.51 9.78
C ILE A 13 -28.93 4.08 8.60
N THR A 14 -27.71 4.54 8.85
CA THR A 14 -26.76 4.89 7.79
C THR A 14 -25.85 3.71 7.47
N LEU A 15 -25.79 3.33 6.20
CA LEU A 15 -24.89 2.29 5.72
C LEU A 15 -23.59 2.92 5.24
N VAL A 16 -22.48 2.43 5.74
CA VAL A 16 -21.13 2.86 5.35
C VAL A 16 -20.39 1.70 4.70
N TRP A 17 -19.73 1.97 3.56
CA TRP A 17 -18.91 0.99 2.87
C TRP A 17 -17.50 1.53 2.66
N THR A 18 -16.50 0.83 3.19
CA THR A 18 -15.09 1.16 2.95
C THR A 18 -14.59 0.46 1.69
N LEU A 19 -14.09 1.24 0.75
CA LEU A 19 -13.56 0.79 -0.54
C LEU A 19 -12.05 0.55 -0.39
N HIS A 20 -11.65 -0.70 -0.16
CA HIS A 20 -10.24 -1.07 0.00
C HIS A 20 -9.51 -1.29 -1.33
N ASP A 21 -10.24 -1.33 -2.44
CA ASP A 21 -9.68 -1.59 -3.77
C ASP A 21 -10.57 -1.03 -4.90
N HIS A 22 -10.14 -1.24 -6.16
CA HIS A 22 -10.85 -0.77 -7.35
C HIS A 22 -12.05 -1.66 -7.75
N TRP A 23 -12.42 -2.65 -6.96
CA TRP A 23 -13.52 -3.57 -7.31
C TRP A 23 -14.84 -2.84 -7.56
N SER A 24 -15.11 -1.75 -6.87
CA SER A 24 -16.33 -0.93 -7.02
C SER A 24 -16.47 -0.29 -8.40
N VAL A 25 -15.37 -0.03 -9.09
CA VAL A 25 -15.32 0.67 -10.37
C VAL A 25 -14.96 -0.24 -11.54
N THR A 26 -14.34 -1.40 -11.28
CA THR A 26 -13.88 -2.35 -12.30
C THR A 26 -14.86 -3.51 -12.50
N GLY A 27 -14.72 -4.25 -13.58
CA GLY A 27 -15.48 -5.50 -13.77
C GLY A 27 -15.09 -6.57 -12.75
N ARG A 28 -13.79 -6.73 -12.49
CA ARG A 28 -13.27 -7.79 -11.62
C ARG A 28 -12.00 -7.43 -10.83
N CYS A 29 -11.26 -6.42 -11.30
CA CYS A 29 -9.92 -6.15 -10.79
C CYS A 29 -9.95 -5.49 -9.42
N ALA A 30 -9.10 -5.95 -8.50
CA ALA A 30 -8.78 -5.26 -7.26
C ALA A 30 -7.80 -4.08 -7.51
N PHE A 31 -6.99 -4.19 -8.59
CA PHE A 31 -6.03 -3.18 -9.02
C PHE A 31 -6.17 -2.95 -10.51
N THR A 32 -6.06 -1.72 -10.96
CA THR A 32 -6.18 -1.39 -12.39
C THR A 32 -4.89 -1.69 -13.16
N ASP A 33 -3.74 -1.61 -12.52
CA ASP A 33 -2.39 -1.82 -13.11
C ASP A 33 -2.24 -1.10 -14.47
N GLY A 34 -2.59 0.19 -14.50
CA GLY A 34 -2.56 1.02 -15.70
C GLY A 34 -3.71 0.81 -16.69
N CYS A 35 -4.60 -0.18 -16.47
CA CYS A 35 -5.75 -0.39 -17.34
C CYS A 35 -6.81 0.70 -17.12
N GLU A 36 -7.22 1.38 -18.18
CA GLU A 36 -8.30 2.38 -18.17
C GLU A 36 -9.64 1.85 -18.71
N GLY A 37 -9.72 0.58 -19.10
CA GLY A 37 -10.92 -0.04 -19.65
C GLY A 37 -12.15 0.06 -18.73
N TRP A 38 -11.93 0.17 -17.43
CA TRP A 38 -13.00 0.38 -16.45
C TRP A 38 -13.76 1.69 -16.66
N LYS A 39 -13.14 2.75 -17.18
CA LYS A 39 -13.79 4.03 -17.49
C LYS A 39 -14.88 3.86 -18.56
N THR A 40 -14.62 3.00 -19.53
CA THR A 40 -15.52 2.73 -20.67
C THR A 40 -16.35 1.45 -20.55
N GLY A 41 -16.30 0.77 -19.38
CA GLY A 41 -17.14 -0.40 -19.09
C GLY A 41 -16.50 -1.75 -19.32
N CYS A 42 -15.18 -1.86 -19.29
CA CYS A 42 -14.43 -3.13 -19.36
C CYS A 42 -14.80 -4.00 -20.56
N GLN A 43 -14.88 -3.45 -21.77
CA GLN A 43 -15.41 -4.13 -22.97
C GLN A 43 -14.62 -5.40 -23.31
N LYS A 44 -13.28 -5.32 -23.30
CA LYS A 44 -12.37 -6.44 -23.53
C LYS A 44 -11.25 -6.35 -22.50
N CYS A 45 -11.17 -7.34 -21.62
CA CYS A 45 -10.18 -7.32 -20.54
C CYS A 45 -8.78 -7.69 -21.06
N PRO A 46 -7.79 -6.77 -21.00
CA PRO A 46 -6.42 -7.07 -21.44
C PRO A 46 -5.63 -7.88 -20.40
N THR A 47 -6.14 -8.00 -19.16
CA THR A 47 -5.39 -8.48 -18.01
C THR A 47 -6.05 -9.69 -17.32
N LEU A 48 -6.60 -10.65 -18.12
CA LEU A 48 -7.32 -11.82 -17.56
C LEU A 48 -6.46 -12.65 -16.59
N ASN A 49 -5.15 -12.65 -16.76
CA ASN A 49 -4.20 -13.38 -15.93
C ASN A 49 -3.79 -12.62 -14.65
N ASN A 50 -4.09 -11.31 -14.55
CA ASN A 50 -3.80 -10.54 -13.35
C ASN A 50 -4.75 -10.94 -12.21
N TYR A 51 -4.32 -10.65 -10.99
CA TYR A 51 -5.09 -10.99 -9.79
C TYR A 51 -6.42 -10.22 -9.70
N PRO A 52 -7.53 -10.89 -9.39
CA PRO A 52 -7.73 -12.35 -9.40
C PRO A 52 -7.80 -12.90 -10.84
N PRO A 53 -7.02 -13.95 -11.19
CA PRO A 53 -7.01 -14.48 -12.55
C PRO A 53 -8.35 -15.15 -12.89
N VAL A 54 -8.80 -15.01 -14.14
CA VAL A 54 -10.03 -15.63 -14.63
C VAL A 54 -9.82 -16.22 -16.01
N LYS A 55 -10.53 -17.33 -16.30
CA LYS A 55 -10.46 -18.01 -17.60
C LYS A 55 -11.44 -17.41 -18.63
N ILE A 56 -12.55 -16.82 -18.16
CA ILE A 56 -13.63 -16.30 -19.01
C ILE A 56 -13.81 -14.83 -18.72
N ASP A 57 -13.76 -14.01 -19.77
CA ASP A 57 -14.00 -12.57 -19.65
C ASP A 57 -15.50 -12.27 -19.51
N ARG A 58 -15.90 -11.90 -18.30
CA ARG A 58 -17.22 -11.35 -17.96
C ARG A 58 -17.15 -9.96 -17.40
N ALA A 59 -16.01 -9.29 -17.54
CA ALA A 59 -15.76 -7.99 -16.90
C ALA A 59 -16.79 -6.93 -17.30
N HIS A 60 -17.19 -6.90 -18.59
CA HIS A 60 -18.21 -6.02 -19.09
C HIS A 60 -19.59 -6.21 -18.41
N GLN A 61 -20.04 -7.45 -18.29
CA GLN A 61 -21.32 -7.74 -17.63
C GLN A 61 -21.28 -7.39 -16.14
N LEU A 62 -20.20 -7.70 -15.48
CA LEU A 62 -20.02 -7.45 -14.05
C LEU A 62 -19.94 -5.94 -13.73
N VAL A 63 -19.24 -5.17 -14.55
CA VAL A 63 -19.12 -3.71 -14.30
C VAL A 63 -20.45 -3.00 -14.50
N ALA A 64 -21.26 -3.43 -15.48
CA ALA A 64 -22.58 -2.84 -15.71
C ALA A 64 -23.50 -3.04 -14.49
N GLY A 65 -23.57 -4.28 -13.96
CA GLY A 65 -24.35 -4.58 -12.77
C GLY A 65 -23.85 -3.83 -11.53
N LYS A 66 -22.52 -3.72 -11.35
CA LYS A 66 -21.95 -2.96 -10.23
C LYS A 66 -22.27 -1.47 -10.31
N ARG A 67 -22.15 -0.87 -11.50
CA ARG A 67 -22.50 0.55 -11.68
C ARG A 67 -23.93 0.86 -11.29
N GLN A 68 -24.85 -0.01 -11.63
CA GLN A 68 -26.25 0.13 -11.20
C GLN A 68 -26.34 -0.03 -9.68
N LEU A 69 -25.74 -1.07 -9.09
CA LEU A 69 -25.75 -1.31 -7.65
C LEU A 69 -25.25 -0.10 -6.85
N PHE A 70 -24.10 0.46 -7.22
CA PHE A 70 -23.52 1.60 -6.49
C PHE A 70 -24.37 2.88 -6.64
N ARG A 71 -25.03 3.10 -7.80
CA ARG A 71 -26.00 4.20 -7.94
C ARG A 71 -27.22 4.02 -7.05
N GLU A 72 -27.75 2.80 -6.95
CA GLU A 72 -28.86 2.47 -6.05
C GLU A 72 -28.46 2.68 -4.58
N MET A 73 -27.25 2.23 -4.19
CA MET A 73 -26.74 2.45 -2.84
C MET A 73 -26.58 3.93 -2.50
N LEU A 74 -26.08 4.74 -3.43
CA LEU A 74 -25.98 6.20 -3.27
C LEU A 74 -27.36 6.84 -3.14
N ALA A 75 -28.34 6.41 -3.93
CA ALA A 75 -29.73 6.88 -3.84
C ALA A 75 -30.39 6.52 -2.49
N LEU A 76 -29.99 5.42 -1.87
CA LEU A 76 -30.40 5.01 -0.52
C LEU A 76 -29.65 5.75 0.60
N GLY A 77 -28.75 6.69 0.29
CA GLY A 77 -27.97 7.44 1.26
C GLY A 77 -26.79 6.69 1.85
N CYS A 78 -26.32 5.61 1.19
CA CYS A 78 -25.09 4.93 1.63
C CYS A 78 -23.88 5.87 1.50
N GLN A 79 -23.02 5.83 2.49
CA GLN A 79 -21.78 6.59 2.53
C GLN A 79 -20.59 5.70 2.13
N PHE A 80 -19.61 6.29 1.44
CA PHE A 80 -18.44 5.58 0.98
C PHE A 80 -17.16 6.22 1.53
N ILE A 81 -16.24 5.37 1.98
CA ILE A 81 -14.92 5.75 2.48
C ILE A 81 -13.87 5.00 1.67
N SER A 82 -12.72 5.60 1.44
CA SER A 82 -11.54 4.93 0.88
C SER A 82 -10.30 5.24 1.72
N PRO A 83 -9.39 4.26 1.91
CA PRO A 83 -8.11 4.53 2.56
C PRO A 83 -7.13 5.30 1.65
N SER A 84 -7.44 5.50 0.37
CA SER A 84 -6.55 6.16 -0.57
C SER A 84 -7.26 7.11 -1.53
N GLN A 85 -6.54 8.18 -1.88
CA GLN A 85 -7.02 9.21 -2.81
C GLN A 85 -7.32 8.62 -4.19
N HIS A 86 -6.41 7.81 -4.75
CA HIS A 86 -6.58 7.28 -6.11
C HIS A 86 -7.77 6.31 -6.25
N VAL A 87 -8.11 5.54 -5.20
CA VAL A 87 -9.34 4.70 -5.19
C VAL A 87 -10.58 5.58 -5.05
N ALA A 88 -10.54 6.62 -4.18
CA ALA A 88 -11.62 7.57 -4.05
C ALA A 88 -11.86 8.36 -5.35
N ASP A 89 -10.80 8.79 -6.02
CA ASP A 89 -10.87 9.50 -7.30
C ASP A 89 -11.48 8.63 -8.40
N ALA A 90 -11.08 7.36 -8.47
CA ALA A 90 -11.68 6.40 -9.38
C ALA A 90 -13.19 6.24 -9.14
N PHE A 91 -13.62 6.13 -7.89
CA PHE A 91 -15.04 6.07 -7.51
C PHE A 91 -15.76 7.37 -7.86
N ASN A 92 -15.23 8.52 -7.45
CA ASN A 92 -15.83 9.83 -7.68
C ASN A 92 -15.94 10.16 -9.17
N SER A 93 -15.02 9.68 -10.01
CA SER A 93 -15.09 9.89 -11.46
C SER A 93 -16.28 9.20 -12.13
N LEU A 94 -16.80 8.10 -11.56
CA LEU A 94 -17.95 7.36 -12.08
C LEU A 94 -19.29 7.75 -11.43
N TYR A 95 -19.25 8.16 -10.16
CA TYR A 95 -20.47 8.35 -9.36
C TYR A 95 -20.70 9.80 -8.93
N GLY A 96 -19.80 10.70 -9.26
CA GLY A 96 -19.87 12.12 -8.96
C GLY A 96 -18.89 12.57 -7.87
N PRO A 97 -18.48 13.84 -7.87
CA PRO A 97 -17.52 14.39 -6.94
C PRO A 97 -18.01 14.29 -5.49
N GLY A 98 -17.10 14.04 -4.56
CA GLY A 98 -17.38 14.00 -3.12
C GLY A 98 -18.22 12.81 -2.65
N ARG A 99 -18.44 11.79 -3.49
CA ARG A 99 -19.21 10.58 -3.13
C ARG A 99 -18.43 9.57 -2.30
N CYS A 100 -17.10 9.66 -2.30
CA CYS A 100 -16.24 8.85 -1.48
C CYS A 100 -15.32 9.76 -0.66
N ARG A 101 -15.40 9.63 0.67
CA ARG A 101 -14.53 10.35 1.62
C ARG A 101 -13.24 9.56 1.83
N ILE A 102 -12.15 10.26 2.08
CA ILE A 102 -10.86 9.64 2.38
C ILE A 102 -10.67 9.60 3.88
N ILE A 103 -10.39 8.41 4.41
CA ILE A 103 -9.85 8.17 5.75
C ILE A 103 -8.71 7.17 5.56
N ASN A 104 -7.47 7.66 5.61
CA ASN A 104 -6.31 6.81 5.35
C ASN A 104 -6.12 5.76 6.44
N ASN A 105 -5.61 4.59 6.06
CA ASN A 105 -5.23 3.57 7.04
C ASN A 105 -4.08 4.08 7.92
N GLY A 106 -4.20 3.86 9.24
CA GLY A 106 -3.09 3.92 10.18
C GLY A 106 -2.58 2.51 10.49
N ILE A 107 -1.48 2.42 11.20
CA ILE A 107 -1.02 1.15 11.80
C ILE A 107 -1.95 0.79 12.96
N ASP A 108 -2.24 -0.51 13.13
CA ASP A 108 -3.11 -0.94 14.22
C ASP A 108 -2.45 -0.78 15.59
N MET A 109 -3.26 -0.67 16.64
CA MET A 109 -2.80 -0.43 18.02
C MET A 109 -1.85 -1.54 18.53
N ALA A 110 -2.03 -2.79 18.09
CA ALA A 110 -1.13 -3.87 18.47
C ALA A 110 0.26 -3.69 17.83
N THR A 111 0.29 -3.25 16.59
CA THR A 111 1.53 -2.87 15.90
C THR A 111 2.16 -1.64 16.55
N GLU A 112 1.39 -0.60 16.91
CA GLU A 112 1.93 0.57 17.64
C GLU A 112 2.59 0.15 18.97
N ALA A 113 1.99 -0.75 19.73
CA ALA A 113 2.58 -1.28 20.96
C ALA A 113 3.90 -2.03 20.70
N ILE A 114 3.97 -2.82 19.62
CA ILE A 114 5.22 -3.47 19.20
C ILE A 114 6.29 -2.42 18.89
N LEU A 115 5.94 -1.37 18.13
CA LEU A 115 6.88 -0.33 17.72
C LEU A 115 7.41 0.48 18.91
N ALA A 116 6.60 0.66 19.96
CA ALA A 116 7.02 1.34 21.18
C ALA A 116 8.10 0.56 21.96
N ASP A 117 8.07 -0.77 21.87
CA ASP A 117 9.04 -1.67 22.53
C ASP A 117 10.33 -1.89 21.71
N LEU A 118 10.36 -1.49 20.44
CA LEU A 118 11.55 -1.67 19.61
C LEU A 118 12.69 -0.73 20.04
N PRO A 119 13.94 -1.22 19.99
CA PRO A 119 15.09 -0.34 20.23
C PRO A 119 15.11 0.79 19.18
N PRO A 120 15.67 1.96 19.54
CA PRO A 120 15.85 3.04 18.58
C PRO A 120 16.59 2.55 17.33
N VAL A 121 16.14 3.02 16.18
CA VAL A 121 16.78 2.76 14.89
C VAL A 121 18.24 3.22 14.94
N ARG A 122 19.15 2.35 14.56
CA ARG A 122 20.59 2.63 14.51
C ARG A 122 21.08 2.53 13.07
N GLU A 123 22.17 3.22 12.80
CA GLU A 123 22.95 2.96 11.59
C GLU A 123 23.51 1.53 11.66
N THR A 124 23.42 0.83 10.55
CA THR A 124 24.11 -0.45 10.43
C THR A 124 25.58 -0.18 10.12
N GLN A 125 26.45 -1.03 10.65
CA GLN A 125 27.87 -1.01 10.27
C GLN A 125 28.08 -1.98 9.11
N GLY A 126 28.87 -1.58 8.13
CA GLY A 126 29.21 -2.43 6.99
C GLY A 126 28.35 -2.16 5.76
N LYS A 127 27.97 -3.21 5.04
CA LYS A 127 27.16 -3.11 3.82
C LYS A 127 25.73 -2.68 4.16
N PRO A 128 25.10 -1.79 3.39
CA PRO A 128 23.69 -1.46 3.57
C PRO A 128 22.80 -2.69 3.50
N LYS A 129 21.89 -2.85 4.45
CA LYS A 129 20.89 -3.92 4.53
C LYS A 129 19.57 -3.45 3.94
N ILE A 130 19.17 -4.01 2.84
CA ILE A 130 18.01 -3.56 2.06
C ILE A 130 16.90 -4.61 2.14
N ALA A 131 15.74 -4.23 2.66
CA ALA A 131 14.57 -5.10 2.72
C ALA A 131 13.73 -5.01 1.45
N VAL A 132 13.19 -6.16 1.02
CA VAL A 132 12.08 -6.29 0.07
C VAL A 132 11.02 -7.17 0.71
N VAL A 133 9.78 -6.68 0.81
CA VAL A 133 8.68 -7.36 1.49
C VAL A 133 7.48 -7.52 0.56
N ALA A 134 7.01 -8.74 0.34
CA ALA A 134 5.77 -9.02 -0.36
C ALA A 134 5.17 -10.36 0.11
N HIS A 135 3.84 -10.54 0.01
CA HIS A 135 3.22 -11.81 0.37
C HIS A 135 3.73 -12.98 -0.49
N ASP A 136 3.79 -12.78 -1.81
CA ASP A 136 4.39 -13.70 -2.78
C ASP A 136 5.39 -12.92 -3.64
N LEU A 137 6.68 -13.24 -3.49
CA LEU A 137 7.78 -12.56 -4.16
C LEU A 137 7.88 -12.90 -5.67
N ARG A 138 7.10 -13.88 -6.16
CA ARG A 138 7.02 -14.19 -7.59
C ARG A 138 6.03 -13.29 -8.33
N TYR A 139 5.11 -12.62 -7.62
CA TYR A 139 4.11 -11.79 -8.25
C TYR A 139 4.71 -10.43 -8.65
N ASP A 140 5.02 -10.29 -9.93
CA ASP A 140 5.69 -9.13 -10.49
C ASP A 140 4.95 -7.80 -10.27
N GLY A 141 3.63 -7.84 -10.16
CA GLY A 141 2.81 -6.66 -9.79
C GLY A 141 3.14 -6.10 -8.40
N LYS A 142 3.52 -6.96 -7.44
CA LYS A 142 3.89 -6.60 -6.06
C LYS A 142 5.40 -6.46 -5.84
N THR A 143 6.19 -7.10 -6.70
CA THR A 143 7.65 -7.10 -6.59
C THR A 143 8.22 -7.00 -8.00
N ASN A 144 8.77 -5.86 -8.37
CA ASN A 144 9.46 -5.73 -9.65
C ASN A 144 10.69 -6.64 -9.64
N GLN A 145 10.52 -7.83 -10.24
CA GLN A 145 11.57 -8.86 -10.20
C GLN A 145 12.84 -8.45 -10.95
N GLN A 146 12.71 -7.64 -11.99
CA GLN A 146 13.88 -7.13 -12.73
C GLN A 146 14.71 -6.21 -11.83
N LEU A 147 14.09 -5.24 -11.16
CA LEU A 147 14.76 -4.35 -10.23
C LEU A 147 15.44 -5.11 -9.09
N VAL A 148 14.77 -6.14 -8.53
CA VAL A 148 15.39 -6.97 -7.48
C VAL A 148 16.61 -7.73 -8.01
N ARG A 149 16.58 -8.25 -9.23
CA ARG A 149 17.76 -8.90 -9.84
C ARG A 149 18.90 -7.90 -10.09
N GLU A 150 18.59 -6.69 -10.46
CA GLU A 150 19.58 -5.61 -10.62
C GLU A 150 20.21 -5.23 -9.28
N MET A 151 19.42 -5.15 -8.20
CA MET A 151 19.97 -4.98 -6.84
C MET A 151 20.85 -6.17 -6.44
N MET A 152 20.45 -7.42 -6.73
CA MET A 152 21.31 -8.59 -6.49
C MET A 152 22.65 -8.50 -7.22
N ALA A 153 22.66 -7.98 -8.45
CA ALA A 153 23.87 -7.81 -9.26
C ALA A 153 24.86 -6.78 -8.68
N LEU A 154 24.44 -5.96 -7.71
CA LEU A 154 25.36 -5.09 -6.95
C LEU A 154 26.35 -5.88 -6.08
N GLY A 155 26.08 -7.16 -5.84
CA GLY A 155 27.00 -8.08 -5.16
C GLY A 155 27.38 -7.61 -3.76
N ASP A 156 28.68 -7.46 -3.53
CA ASP A 156 29.22 -7.10 -2.23
C ASP A 156 28.93 -5.66 -1.76
N LYS A 157 28.26 -4.85 -2.56
CA LYS A 157 27.94 -3.46 -2.17
C LYS A 157 26.75 -3.36 -1.23
N ILE A 158 25.83 -4.34 -1.26
CA ILE A 158 24.65 -4.39 -0.39
C ILE A 158 24.38 -5.80 0.12
N GLU A 159 23.59 -5.93 1.19
CA GLU A 159 22.98 -7.17 1.65
C GLU A 159 21.46 -7.07 1.45
N LEU A 160 20.89 -7.94 0.60
CA LEU A 160 19.48 -7.92 0.25
C LEU A 160 18.71 -8.91 1.12
N HIS A 161 17.73 -8.42 1.88
CA HIS A 161 16.87 -9.21 2.75
C HIS A 161 15.48 -9.33 2.14
N THR A 162 15.01 -10.54 1.83
CA THR A 162 13.66 -10.75 1.29
C THR A 162 12.74 -11.41 2.31
N PHE A 163 11.53 -10.85 2.45
CA PHE A 163 10.48 -11.33 3.34
C PHE A 163 9.24 -11.65 2.51
N GLY A 164 8.85 -12.90 2.45
CA GLY A 164 7.67 -13.34 1.70
C GLY A 164 7.75 -14.80 1.27
N LYS A 165 6.65 -15.30 0.72
CA LYS A 165 6.57 -16.66 0.17
C LYS A 165 7.33 -16.74 -1.16
N PHE A 166 7.89 -17.92 -1.43
CA PHE A 166 8.39 -18.31 -2.75
C PHE A 166 9.42 -17.34 -3.35
N SER A 167 10.41 -16.91 -2.55
CA SER A 167 11.48 -16.06 -3.05
C SER A 167 12.21 -16.73 -4.22
N PRO A 168 12.23 -16.12 -5.44
CA PRO A 168 13.02 -16.62 -6.55
C PRO A 168 14.46 -16.08 -6.53
N PHE A 169 14.83 -15.35 -5.49
CA PHE A 169 16.09 -14.63 -5.40
C PHE A 169 17.10 -15.42 -4.60
N THR A 170 18.20 -15.82 -5.25
CA THR A 170 19.29 -16.58 -4.61
C THR A 170 20.63 -16.07 -5.14
N ALA A 171 21.44 -15.49 -4.25
CA ALA A 171 22.81 -15.05 -4.51
C ALA A 171 23.57 -14.95 -3.19
N GLY A 172 24.89 -14.80 -3.22
CA GLY A 172 25.71 -14.72 -2.01
C GLY A 172 25.41 -13.51 -1.12
N ASN A 173 24.82 -12.46 -1.67
CA ASN A 173 24.40 -11.24 -0.96
C ASN A 173 22.90 -11.21 -0.63
N VAL A 174 22.17 -12.33 -0.78
CA VAL A 174 20.73 -12.42 -0.50
C VAL A 174 20.47 -13.27 0.72
N VAL A 175 19.70 -12.72 1.67
CA VAL A 175 19.20 -13.41 2.86
C VAL A 175 17.68 -13.58 2.73
N ASN A 176 17.22 -14.81 2.57
CA ASN A 176 15.79 -15.11 2.47
C ASN A 176 15.23 -15.45 3.86
N HIS A 177 14.32 -14.62 4.38
CA HIS A 177 13.67 -14.83 5.68
C HIS A 177 12.40 -15.68 5.58
N GLY A 178 11.88 -15.91 4.36
CA GLY A 178 10.59 -16.57 4.18
C GLY A 178 9.40 -15.66 4.56
N PHE A 179 8.25 -16.27 4.75
CA PHE A 179 7.02 -15.58 5.14
C PHE A 179 6.87 -15.60 6.66
N GLU A 180 7.10 -14.44 7.29
CA GLU A 180 6.96 -14.30 8.74
C GLU A 180 5.52 -13.91 9.09
N THR A 181 4.87 -14.68 9.96
CA THR A 181 3.50 -14.44 10.45
C THR A 181 3.48 -13.70 11.79
N ASP A 182 4.57 -13.76 12.54
CA ASP A 182 4.73 -13.02 13.79
C ASP A 182 5.12 -11.57 13.47
N LYS A 183 4.18 -10.66 13.72
CA LYS A 183 4.36 -9.22 13.45
C LYS A 183 5.56 -8.65 14.21
N ARG A 184 5.77 -9.04 15.47
CA ARG A 184 6.90 -8.55 16.28
C ARG A 184 8.23 -8.98 15.67
N LYS A 185 8.35 -10.22 15.21
CA LYS A 185 9.56 -10.70 14.54
C LYS A 185 9.84 -9.96 13.25
N LEU A 186 8.80 -9.76 12.41
CA LEU A 186 8.92 -9.00 11.17
C LEU A 186 9.37 -7.56 11.46
N MET A 187 8.71 -6.86 12.40
CA MET A 187 9.08 -5.48 12.76
C MET A 187 10.48 -5.39 13.35
N SER A 188 10.89 -6.36 14.19
CA SER A 188 12.24 -6.42 14.75
C SER A 188 13.30 -6.65 13.67
N ALA A 189 13.02 -7.48 12.67
CA ALA A 189 13.92 -7.69 11.55
C ALA A 189 14.02 -6.44 10.66
N LEU A 190 12.89 -5.79 10.35
CA LEU A 190 12.88 -4.56 9.57
C LEU A 190 13.61 -3.41 10.28
N ASN A 191 13.53 -3.32 11.61
CA ASN A 191 14.25 -2.31 12.39
C ASN A 191 15.77 -2.35 12.21
N GLN A 192 16.31 -3.50 11.78
CA GLN A 192 17.74 -3.69 11.51
C GLN A 192 18.13 -3.35 10.06
N MET A 193 17.18 -2.98 9.22
CA MET A 193 17.43 -2.64 7.81
C MET A 193 17.79 -1.16 7.66
N ASP A 194 18.58 -0.84 6.65
CA ASP A 194 18.92 0.54 6.29
C ASP A 194 17.85 1.19 5.43
N ALA A 195 17.16 0.39 4.61
CA ALA A 195 16.00 0.83 3.87
C ALA A 195 15.07 -0.34 3.53
N LEU A 196 13.79 -0.01 3.29
CA LEU A 196 12.82 -0.86 2.60
C LEU A 196 12.71 -0.39 1.15
N VAL A 197 12.95 -1.27 0.18
CA VAL A 197 12.63 -1.01 -1.23
C VAL A 197 11.21 -1.50 -1.51
N PHE A 198 10.39 -0.60 -2.04
CA PHE A 198 9.02 -0.87 -2.43
C PHE A 198 8.83 -0.63 -3.92
N SER A 199 8.65 -1.70 -4.67
CA SER A 199 8.51 -1.68 -6.13
C SER A 199 7.16 -2.18 -6.63
N SER A 200 6.13 -2.18 -5.76
CA SER A 200 4.77 -2.59 -6.13
C SER A 200 4.10 -1.55 -7.03
N ARG A 201 3.59 -2.03 -8.18
CA ARG A 201 2.74 -1.24 -9.09
C ARG A 201 1.26 -1.35 -8.72
N VAL A 202 0.90 -2.40 -7.97
CA VAL A 202 -0.50 -2.78 -7.70
C VAL A 202 -0.78 -2.77 -6.20
N ASP A 203 -0.91 -1.60 -5.66
CA ASP A 203 -1.31 -1.39 -4.27
C ASP A 203 -2.38 -0.30 -4.17
N ASN A 204 -3.17 -0.32 -3.10
CA ASN A 204 -4.17 0.71 -2.86
C ASN A 204 -3.75 1.63 -1.71
N TYR A 205 -3.30 1.05 -0.60
CA TYR A 205 -2.69 1.77 0.52
C TYR A 205 -1.77 0.80 1.30
N PRO A 206 -0.48 0.72 0.94
CA PRO A 206 0.43 -0.32 1.44
C PRO A 206 0.83 -0.10 2.89
N LEU A 207 0.26 -0.89 3.81
CA LEU A 207 0.53 -0.79 5.24
C LEU A 207 2.00 -1.04 5.59
N ILE A 208 2.70 -1.88 4.82
CA ILE A 208 4.12 -2.13 5.06
C ILE A 208 4.98 -0.85 4.96
N LEU A 209 4.57 0.12 4.13
CA LEU A 209 5.23 1.43 4.09
C LEU A 209 4.99 2.21 5.38
N CYS A 210 3.72 2.25 5.84
CA CYS A 210 3.39 2.93 7.10
C CYS A 210 4.16 2.32 8.27
N GLU A 211 4.26 0.99 8.30
CA GLU A 211 4.99 0.23 9.32
C GLU A 211 6.49 0.53 9.30
N ALA A 212 7.15 0.41 8.14
CA ALA A 212 8.58 0.70 8.00
C ALA A 212 8.91 2.14 8.37
N LEU A 213 8.11 3.08 7.87
CA LEU A 213 8.28 4.51 8.16
C LEU A 213 8.09 4.81 9.65
N SER A 214 7.11 4.18 10.32
CA SER A 214 6.86 4.37 11.76
C SER A 214 7.95 3.77 12.64
N ILE A 215 8.64 2.71 12.20
CA ILE A 215 9.84 2.20 12.85
C ILE A 215 11.00 3.22 12.74
N GLY A 216 11.02 4.03 11.69
CA GLY A 216 12.11 4.93 11.32
C GLY A 216 13.05 4.31 10.28
N VAL A 217 12.58 3.33 9.53
CA VAL A 217 13.30 2.74 8.40
C VAL A 217 12.89 3.51 7.14
N PRO A 218 13.83 4.18 6.44
CA PRO A 218 13.52 4.89 5.20
C PRO A 218 12.97 3.95 4.13
N VAL A 219 12.04 4.45 3.34
CA VAL A 219 11.46 3.72 2.22
C VAL A 219 11.94 4.34 0.90
N ILE A 220 12.51 3.51 0.04
CA ILE A 220 12.85 3.83 -1.35
C ILE A 220 11.75 3.21 -2.21
N ALA A 221 10.82 4.00 -2.71
CA ALA A 221 9.69 3.48 -3.49
C ALA A 221 9.75 3.94 -4.95
N THR A 222 9.51 3.02 -5.88
CA THR A 222 9.29 3.36 -7.28
C THR A 222 7.95 4.09 -7.47
N HIS A 223 7.79 4.76 -8.63
CA HIS A 223 6.60 5.55 -8.91
C HIS A 223 5.33 4.69 -8.92
N SER A 224 4.44 4.92 -7.97
CA SER A 224 3.06 4.46 -7.97
C SER A 224 2.20 5.45 -7.17
N ASP A 225 0.90 5.54 -7.47
CA ASP A 225 0.01 6.49 -6.78
C ASP A 225 -0.09 6.15 -5.28
N ALA A 226 -0.20 4.87 -4.95
CA ALA A 226 -0.26 4.41 -3.57
C ALA A 226 1.02 4.72 -2.77
N ALA A 227 2.20 4.48 -3.35
CA ALA A 227 3.46 4.80 -2.68
C ALA A 227 3.65 6.32 -2.53
N ARG A 228 3.30 7.09 -3.56
CA ARG A 228 3.37 8.55 -3.52
C ARG A 228 2.50 9.13 -2.40
N GLU A 229 1.24 8.69 -2.31
CA GLU A 229 0.31 9.14 -1.28
C GLU A 229 0.84 8.87 0.14
N VAL A 230 1.34 7.65 0.38
CA VAL A 230 1.91 7.30 1.68
C VAL A 230 3.16 8.13 1.98
N LEU A 231 4.14 8.19 1.06
CA LEU A 231 5.41 8.89 1.32
C LEU A 231 5.23 10.39 1.54
N GLN A 232 4.32 11.04 0.82
CA GLN A 232 4.05 12.48 0.94
C GLN A 232 3.65 12.89 2.36
N LYS A 233 2.96 12.04 3.11
CA LYS A 233 2.58 12.32 4.51
C LYS A 233 3.78 12.51 5.43
N SER A 234 4.89 11.84 5.17
CA SER A 234 6.16 12.01 5.92
C SER A 234 7.16 12.95 5.21
N GLY A 235 6.72 13.62 4.14
CA GLY A 235 7.56 14.54 3.35
C GLY A 235 8.48 13.82 2.38
N GLY A 236 8.24 12.54 2.08
CA GLY A 236 9.03 11.75 1.15
C GLY A 236 8.56 11.84 -0.30
N LYS A 237 9.37 11.32 -1.20
CA LYS A 237 9.12 11.25 -2.64
C LYS A 237 9.34 9.83 -3.16
N THR A 238 8.68 9.50 -4.28
CA THR A 238 8.98 8.31 -5.09
C THR A 238 10.11 8.62 -6.07
N VAL A 239 10.81 7.59 -6.52
CA VAL A 239 11.99 7.68 -7.37
C VAL A 239 11.91 6.74 -8.58
N SER A 240 12.77 6.91 -9.57
CA SER A 240 12.92 5.97 -10.70
C SER A 240 13.61 4.68 -10.25
N GLU A 241 13.52 3.62 -11.08
CA GLU A 241 14.24 2.36 -10.82
C GLU A 241 15.78 2.56 -10.85
N GLU A 242 16.28 3.45 -11.71
CA GLU A 242 17.69 3.81 -11.76
C GLU A 242 18.16 4.50 -10.46
N GLU A 243 17.36 5.43 -9.94
CA GLU A 243 17.64 6.08 -8.64
C GLU A 243 17.61 5.07 -7.49
N VAL A 244 16.74 4.05 -7.51
CA VAL A 244 16.74 2.98 -6.52
C VAL A 244 18.11 2.32 -6.43
N LEU A 245 18.71 1.95 -7.58
CA LEU A 245 20.03 1.29 -7.62
C LEU A 245 21.18 2.15 -7.08
N GLN A 246 21.04 3.47 -7.15
CA GLN A 246 21.98 4.40 -6.53
C GLN A 246 21.76 4.51 -5.03
N LEU A 247 20.51 4.71 -4.62
CA LEU A 247 20.13 4.95 -3.22
C LEU A 247 20.38 3.76 -2.31
N VAL A 248 20.19 2.53 -2.77
CA VAL A 248 20.42 1.32 -1.95
C VAL A 248 21.87 1.10 -1.55
N GLN A 249 22.80 1.84 -2.13
CA GLN A 249 24.23 1.79 -1.81
C GLN A 249 24.64 2.85 -0.77
N LEU A 250 23.70 3.71 -0.36
CA LEU A 250 23.92 4.75 0.63
C LEU A 250 23.64 4.26 2.06
N SER A 251 24.18 4.97 3.05
CA SER A 251 23.83 4.78 4.45
C SER A 251 22.41 5.21 4.76
N LYS A 252 21.83 4.69 5.85
CA LYS A 252 20.48 5.04 6.29
C LYS A 252 20.24 6.55 6.42
N PRO A 253 21.13 7.37 7.04
CA PRO A 253 20.97 8.82 7.08
C PRO A 253 20.99 9.50 5.72
N GLU A 254 21.86 9.05 4.81
CA GLU A 254 21.94 9.58 3.43
C GLU A 254 20.65 9.28 2.66
N ILE A 255 20.08 8.07 2.80
CA ILE A 255 18.78 7.72 2.22
C ILE A 255 17.68 8.62 2.80
N ALA A 256 17.66 8.82 4.13
CA ALA A 256 16.69 9.69 4.77
C ALA A 256 16.78 11.14 4.25
N GLN A 257 17.99 11.65 4.07
CA GLN A 257 18.21 12.98 3.48
C GLN A 257 17.77 13.04 2.01
N ALA A 258 18.11 12.03 1.20
CA ALA A 258 17.81 12.03 -0.23
C ALA A 258 16.29 11.92 -0.52
N ILE A 259 15.57 11.10 0.25
CA ILE A 259 14.13 10.83 0.04
C ILE A 259 13.25 11.82 0.79
N PHE A 260 13.60 12.18 2.03
CA PHE A 260 12.74 12.95 2.95
C PHE A 260 13.25 14.35 3.26
N GLY A 261 14.43 14.74 2.76
CA GLY A 261 15.02 16.06 2.96
C GLY A 261 15.32 16.40 4.42
N THR A 262 15.59 15.41 5.28
CA THR A 262 15.76 15.61 6.73
C THR A 262 16.72 14.59 7.33
N THR A 263 17.14 14.86 8.58
CA THR A 263 17.92 13.90 9.37
C THR A 263 17.10 12.65 9.72
N LEU A 264 17.77 11.54 10.04
CA LEU A 264 17.11 10.30 10.43
C LEU A 264 16.18 10.49 11.65
N ALA A 265 16.59 11.29 12.65
CA ALA A 265 15.77 11.59 13.83
C ALA A 265 14.52 12.38 13.46
N GLY A 266 14.64 13.45 12.66
CA GLY A 266 13.52 14.26 12.20
C GLY A 266 12.54 13.48 11.30
N PHE A 267 13.06 12.57 10.49
CA PHE A 267 12.26 11.64 9.70
C PHE A 267 11.43 10.70 10.58
N SER A 268 12.06 10.01 11.55
CA SER A 268 11.38 9.05 12.43
C SER A 268 10.25 9.70 13.23
N GLN A 269 10.46 10.91 13.75
CA GLN A 269 9.44 11.63 14.50
C GLN A 269 8.22 11.98 13.64
N ARG A 270 8.44 12.52 12.43
CA ARG A 270 7.35 12.86 11.50
C ARG A 270 6.55 11.64 11.08
N SER A 271 7.24 10.54 10.79
CA SER A 271 6.60 9.32 10.30
C SER A 271 5.71 8.66 11.35
N ARG A 272 6.12 8.60 12.61
CA ARG A 272 5.27 8.06 13.69
C ARG A 272 3.97 8.83 13.84
N ALA A 273 4.00 10.15 13.77
CA ALA A 273 2.80 10.96 13.83
C ALA A 273 1.89 10.77 12.62
N ALA A 274 2.47 10.63 11.41
CA ALA A 274 1.73 10.59 10.16
C ALA A 274 0.90 9.30 9.94
N TYR A 275 1.26 8.19 10.61
CA TYR A 275 0.62 6.88 10.37
C TYR A 275 -0.01 6.29 11.63
N SER A 276 -0.34 7.11 12.62
CA SER A 276 -0.97 6.67 13.86
C SER A 276 -2.35 6.05 13.61
N GLY A 277 -2.58 4.86 14.19
CA GLY A 277 -3.88 4.22 14.21
C GLY A 277 -4.89 4.98 15.06
N GLN A 278 -4.43 5.66 16.10
CA GLN A 278 -5.27 6.51 16.94
C GLN A 278 -5.85 7.66 16.11
N GLN A 279 -5.06 8.32 15.28
CA GLN A 279 -5.56 9.37 14.39
C GLN A 279 -6.59 8.85 13.40
N MET A 280 -6.34 7.70 12.79
CA MET A 280 -7.33 7.05 11.91
C MET A 280 -8.63 6.78 12.65
N LEU A 281 -8.57 6.24 13.88
CA LEU A 281 -9.74 5.97 14.71
C LEU A 281 -10.53 7.25 15.01
N GLU A 282 -9.87 8.34 15.36
CA GLU A 282 -10.49 9.64 15.61
C GLU A 282 -11.21 10.17 14.35
N GLU A 283 -10.60 10.03 13.18
CA GLU A 283 -11.23 10.40 11.91
C GLU A 283 -12.50 9.57 11.63
N TYR A 284 -12.49 8.26 11.93
CA TYR A 284 -13.68 7.41 11.83
C TYR A 284 -14.75 7.80 12.85
N VAL A 285 -14.38 8.04 14.11
CA VAL A 285 -15.33 8.49 15.13
C VAL A 285 -15.98 9.81 14.74
N ASN A 286 -15.19 10.79 14.31
CA ASN A 286 -15.71 12.07 13.84
C ASN A 286 -16.62 11.89 12.61
N PHE A 287 -16.27 10.99 11.71
CA PHE A 287 -17.13 10.69 10.58
C PHE A 287 -18.47 10.11 11.01
N TYR A 288 -18.48 9.10 11.89
CA TYR A 288 -19.71 8.47 12.36
C TYR A 288 -20.59 9.39 13.21
N GLN A 289 -20.01 10.33 13.96
CA GLN A 289 -20.77 11.32 14.75
C GLN A 289 -21.46 12.38 13.87
N ASN A 290 -21.04 12.54 12.63
CA ASN A 290 -21.59 13.52 11.68
C ASN A 290 -22.43 12.88 10.57
N LEU A 291 -22.85 11.63 10.71
CA LEU A 291 -23.80 10.95 9.84
C LEU A 291 -25.24 11.28 10.21
#